data_83fdd33436d02534c9cad15609d1bc29
#
_entry.id   83fdd33436d02534c9cad15609d1bc29
#
_cell.length_a   1.000
_cell.length_b   1.000
_cell.length_c   1.000
_cell.angle_alpha   90.00
_cell.angle_beta   90.00
_cell.angle_gamma   90.00
#
_symmetry.space_group_name_H-M   'P 1'
#
loop_
_entity.id
_entity.type
_entity.pdbx_description
1 polymer ?
#
loop_
_entity_poly.entity_id
_entity_poly.type
_entity_poly.pdbx_seq_one_letter_code
_entity_poly.pdbx_strand_id
1 'polypeptide(L)'
;IKLAEELSHKSRIELVVVGHVDKRTQNILKKQAVFRTKFMGVIPREHIPWMMRSSHLLFSAEVNPPCPNSVIEALACGLPVIGFDTGSLSEIVRGDAGRITPYGSNPWKLKQPDVPTLANAALEVLEDQSRFRKSAREQAESKLGLDKMVDEYLKVLFS
;
A
#
# COMPACT_ATOMS: atom_id res chain seq x y z
N ILE A 1 -7.15 9.27 4.88
CA ILE A 1 -6.99 10.53 5.61
C ILE A 1 -6.50 10.27 7.04
N LYS A 2 -7.23 9.53 7.90
CA LYS A 2 -6.85 9.32 9.31
C LYS A 2 -5.41 8.86 9.52
N LEU A 3 -4.92 7.90 8.71
CA LEU A 3 -3.51 7.48 8.78
C LEU A 3 -2.54 8.63 8.48
N ALA A 4 -2.83 9.40 7.44
CA ALA A 4 -1.99 10.53 7.08
C ALA A 4 -2.04 11.65 8.15
N GLU A 5 -3.16 11.82 8.82
CA GLU A 5 -3.31 12.73 9.96
C GLU A 5 -2.43 12.29 11.13
N GLU A 6 -2.50 11.02 11.55
CA GLU A 6 -1.62 10.46 12.59
C GLU A 6 -0.14 10.63 12.27
N LEU A 7 0.26 10.34 11.02
CA LEU A 7 1.64 10.52 10.57
C LEU A 7 2.07 11.99 10.55
N SER A 8 1.16 12.93 10.23
CA SER A 8 1.45 14.35 10.16
C SER A 8 1.84 14.97 11.51
N HIS A 9 1.42 14.37 12.62
CA HIS A 9 1.83 14.78 13.96
C HIS A 9 3.28 14.44 14.28
N LYS A 10 3.87 13.49 13.55
CA LYS A 10 5.22 12.97 13.83
C LYS A 10 6.23 13.30 12.72
N SER A 11 5.77 13.57 11.50
CA SER A 11 6.63 13.81 10.35
C SER A 11 5.94 14.69 9.32
N ARG A 12 6.74 15.40 8.52
CA ARG A 12 6.20 16.14 7.36
C ARG A 12 5.84 15.16 6.26
N ILE A 13 4.56 15.07 5.92
CA ILE A 13 4.04 14.14 4.92
C ILE A 13 3.34 14.85 3.76
N GLU A 14 3.32 14.17 2.62
CA GLU A 14 2.44 14.47 1.49
C GLU A 14 1.64 13.20 1.13
N LEU A 15 0.32 13.31 1.13
CA LEU A 15 -0.56 12.25 0.65
C LEU A 15 -0.79 12.42 -0.86
N VAL A 16 -0.35 11.46 -1.66
CA VAL A 16 -0.61 11.43 -3.10
C VAL A 16 -1.73 10.42 -3.38
N VAL A 17 -2.80 10.89 -4.00
CA VAL A 17 -3.95 10.07 -4.39
C VAL A 17 -3.98 9.95 -5.91
N VAL A 18 -3.91 8.71 -6.40
CA VAL A 18 -3.97 8.38 -7.83
C VAL A 18 -5.27 7.66 -8.13
N GLY A 19 -5.90 8.00 -9.24
CA GLY A 19 -7.19 7.47 -9.64
C GLY A 19 -8.29 8.52 -9.64
N HIS A 20 -9.47 8.10 -10.01
CA HIS A 20 -10.60 9.01 -10.09
C HIS A 20 -11.17 9.29 -8.68
N VAL A 21 -11.18 10.55 -8.30
CA VAL A 21 -11.90 11.05 -7.12
C VAL A 21 -12.73 12.24 -7.56
N ASP A 22 -14.01 12.24 -7.27
CA ASP A 22 -14.89 13.35 -7.64
C ASP A 22 -14.51 14.65 -6.91
N LYS A 23 -14.83 15.80 -7.53
CA LYS A 23 -14.44 17.12 -7.02
C LYS A 23 -15.01 17.42 -5.64
N ARG A 24 -16.21 16.93 -5.30
CA ARG A 24 -16.83 17.14 -4.00
C ARG A 24 -16.03 16.44 -2.91
N THR A 25 -15.70 15.18 -3.12
CA THR A 25 -14.83 14.38 -2.22
C THR A 25 -13.45 15.01 -2.08
N GLN A 26 -12.80 15.41 -3.19
CA GLN A 26 -11.51 16.12 -3.13
C GLN A 26 -11.58 17.37 -2.25
N ASN A 27 -12.63 18.19 -2.40
CA ASN A 27 -12.79 19.43 -1.64
C ASN A 27 -13.02 19.15 -0.14
N ILE A 28 -13.80 18.11 0.20
CA ILE A 28 -14.00 17.68 1.59
C ILE A 28 -12.66 17.25 2.20
N LEU A 29 -11.93 16.37 1.51
CA LEU A 29 -10.65 15.85 1.98
C LEU A 29 -9.58 16.95 2.13
N LYS A 30 -9.51 17.89 1.19
CA LYS A 30 -8.59 19.05 1.28
C LYS A 30 -8.90 19.97 2.46
N LYS A 31 -10.18 20.14 2.81
CA LYS A 31 -10.59 20.97 3.95
C LYS A 31 -10.28 20.30 5.29
N GLN A 32 -10.35 18.96 5.34
CA GLN A 32 -10.10 18.20 6.55
C GLN A 32 -8.62 17.92 6.79
N ALA A 33 -7.81 17.89 5.71
CA ALA A 33 -6.39 17.54 5.80
C ALA A 33 -5.58 18.70 6.41
N VAL A 34 -4.85 18.39 7.49
CA VAL A 34 -3.84 19.29 8.10
C VAL A 34 -2.45 19.10 7.47
N PHE A 35 -2.35 18.29 6.43
CA PHE A 35 -1.14 17.94 5.68
C PHE A 35 -1.36 18.15 4.18
N ARG A 36 -0.26 18.13 3.42
CA ARG A 36 -0.33 18.32 1.96
C ARG A 36 -0.98 17.11 1.28
N THR A 37 -2.03 17.35 0.52
CA THR A 37 -2.71 16.32 -0.28
C THR A 37 -2.68 16.69 -1.76
N LYS A 38 -2.20 15.76 -2.59
CA LYS A 38 -2.11 15.91 -4.05
C LYS A 38 -2.99 14.87 -4.73
N PHE A 39 -3.98 15.33 -5.48
CA PHE A 39 -4.84 14.48 -6.32
C PHE A 39 -4.30 14.50 -7.75
N MET A 40 -3.83 13.35 -8.24
CA MET A 40 -3.23 13.22 -9.57
C MET A 40 -4.25 12.86 -10.65
N GLY A 41 -5.47 12.44 -10.25
CA GLY A 41 -6.43 11.88 -11.20
C GLY A 41 -5.97 10.55 -11.77
N VAL A 42 -6.55 10.16 -12.89
CA VAL A 42 -6.11 8.99 -13.65
C VAL A 42 -4.85 9.37 -14.42
N ILE A 43 -3.78 8.62 -14.22
CA ILE A 43 -2.51 8.82 -14.92
C ILE A 43 -2.27 7.67 -15.90
N PRO A 44 -1.53 7.90 -17.00
CA PRO A 44 -1.13 6.86 -17.92
C PRO A 44 -0.37 5.73 -17.21
N ARG A 45 -0.60 4.49 -17.64
CA ARG A 45 -0.05 3.30 -16.97
C ARG A 45 1.48 3.32 -16.94
N GLU A 46 2.12 3.83 -17.98
CA GLU A 46 3.57 3.97 -18.08
C GLU A 46 4.17 4.92 -17.03
N HIS A 47 3.38 5.82 -16.44
CA HIS A 47 3.83 6.74 -15.41
C HIS A 47 3.70 6.16 -13.98
N ILE A 48 2.92 5.08 -13.80
CA ILE A 48 2.71 4.46 -12.48
C ILE A 48 4.03 4.00 -11.85
N PRO A 49 4.94 3.29 -12.58
CA PRO A 49 6.21 2.87 -11.98
C PRO A 49 7.11 4.03 -11.55
N TRP A 50 7.11 5.14 -12.29
CA TRP A 50 7.85 6.34 -11.89
C TRP A 50 7.30 6.92 -10.59
N MET A 51 5.98 7.06 -10.48
CA MET A 51 5.34 7.57 -9.28
C MET A 51 5.59 6.68 -8.07
N MET A 52 5.48 5.35 -8.24
CA MET A 52 5.75 4.39 -7.16
C MET A 52 7.20 4.49 -6.68
N ARG A 53 8.16 4.58 -7.61
CA ARG A 53 9.58 4.73 -7.24
C ARG A 53 9.90 6.05 -6.54
N SER A 54 9.15 7.12 -6.83
CA SER A 54 9.30 8.43 -6.18
C SER A 54 8.54 8.57 -4.86
N SER A 55 7.74 7.57 -4.48
CA SER A 55 7.01 7.52 -3.21
C SER A 55 7.82 6.78 -2.14
N HIS A 56 7.49 6.97 -0.85
CA HIS A 56 8.17 6.33 0.26
C HIS A 56 7.47 5.05 0.73
N LEU A 57 6.15 5.00 0.65
CA LEU A 57 5.34 3.82 0.94
C LEU A 57 4.00 3.86 0.21
N LEU A 58 3.40 2.69 -0.01
CA LEU A 58 2.02 2.54 -0.44
C LEU A 58 1.15 2.16 0.76
N PHE A 59 0.06 2.89 0.99
CA PHE A 59 -1.00 2.45 1.89
C PHE A 59 -2.09 1.72 1.09
N SER A 60 -2.25 0.43 1.34
CA SER A 60 -3.36 -0.37 0.82
C SER A 60 -4.58 -0.16 1.69
N ALA A 61 -5.57 0.59 1.18
CA ALA A 61 -6.77 0.97 1.93
C ALA A 61 -7.97 0.04 1.67
N GLU A 62 -7.82 -0.95 0.79
CA GLU A 62 -8.89 -1.92 0.52
C GLU A 62 -9.14 -2.82 1.72
N VAL A 63 -10.43 -3.05 1.98
CA VAL A 63 -10.87 -4.01 3.01
C VAL A 63 -11.16 -5.34 2.32
N ASN A 64 -10.46 -6.40 2.75
CA ASN A 64 -10.55 -7.76 2.18
C ASN A 64 -10.23 -7.85 0.67
N PRO A 65 -9.10 -7.31 0.19
CA PRO A 65 -8.73 -7.44 -1.21
C PRO A 65 -8.42 -8.91 -1.57
N PRO A 66 -8.94 -9.44 -2.69
CA PRO A 66 -8.64 -10.80 -3.11
C PRO A 66 -7.21 -10.96 -3.65
N CYS A 67 -6.76 -10.00 -4.47
CA CYS A 67 -5.41 -9.93 -5.00
C CYS A 67 -5.15 -8.52 -5.56
N PRO A 68 -4.66 -7.58 -4.73
CA PRO A 68 -4.53 -6.18 -5.13
C PRO A 68 -3.31 -5.97 -6.05
N ASN A 69 -3.55 -5.82 -7.36
CA ASN A 69 -2.48 -5.59 -8.34
C ASN A 69 -1.62 -4.37 -8.00
N SER A 70 -2.22 -3.31 -7.45
CA SER A 70 -1.48 -2.12 -7.01
C SER A 70 -0.41 -2.42 -5.97
N VAL A 71 -0.63 -3.41 -5.10
CA VAL A 71 0.33 -3.88 -4.10
C VAL A 71 1.47 -4.64 -4.79
N ILE A 72 1.15 -5.54 -5.71
CA ILE A 72 2.15 -6.31 -6.49
C ILE A 72 3.03 -5.35 -7.31
N GLU A 73 2.42 -4.38 -7.99
CA GLU A 73 3.13 -3.35 -8.76
C GLU A 73 4.02 -2.47 -7.87
N ALA A 74 3.56 -2.12 -6.67
CA ALA A 74 4.36 -1.36 -5.70
C ALA A 74 5.60 -2.15 -5.26
N LEU A 75 5.43 -3.41 -4.85
CA LEU A 75 6.55 -4.28 -4.48
C LEU A 75 7.54 -4.44 -5.64
N ALA A 76 7.06 -4.63 -6.87
CA ALA A 76 7.88 -4.70 -8.07
C ALA A 76 8.66 -3.41 -8.35
N CYS A 77 8.16 -2.27 -7.91
CA CYS A 77 8.87 -0.97 -7.97
C CYS A 77 9.79 -0.73 -6.76
N GLY A 78 9.92 -1.69 -5.85
CA GLY A 78 10.65 -1.53 -4.60
C GLY A 78 9.97 -0.53 -3.66
N LEU A 79 8.65 -0.38 -3.74
CA LEU A 79 7.88 0.49 -2.85
C LEU A 79 7.30 -0.36 -1.72
N PRO A 80 7.70 -0.13 -0.45
CA PRO A 80 7.15 -0.85 0.69
C PRO A 80 5.64 -0.59 0.84
N VAL A 81 4.94 -1.60 1.34
CA VAL A 81 3.48 -1.55 1.49
C VAL A 81 3.11 -1.60 2.97
N ILE A 82 2.16 -0.75 3.37
CA ILE A 82 1.51 -0.83 4.67
C ILE A 82 0.01 -1.06 4.49
N GLY A 83 -0.59 -1.76 5.43
CA GLY A 83 -2.02 -2.03 5.40
C GLY A 83 -2.48 -2.83 6.60
N PHE A 84 -3.77 -3.13 6.61
CA PHE A 84 -4.35 -3.98 7.63
C PHE A 84 -4.37 -5.45 7.17
N ASP A 85 -4.26 -6.37 8.12
CA ASP A 85 -4.36 -7.81 7.89
C ASP A 85 -5.80 -8.19 7.55
N THR A 86 -6.14 -7.99 6.28
CA THR A 86 -7.45 -8.30 5.69
C THR A 86 -7.28 -8.82 4.27
N GLY A 87 -8.15 -9.74 3.86
CA GLY A 87 -8.04 -10.39 2.55
C GLY A 87 -6.70 -11.10 2.37
N SER A 88 -6.09 -10.97 1.20
CA SER A 88 -4.81 -11.60 0.85
C SER A 88 -3.58 -10.77 1.20
N LEU A 89 -3.73 -9.62 1.86
CA LEU A 89 -2.65 -8.66 1.98
C LEU A 89 -1.43 -9.22 2.75
N SER A 90 -1.66 -9.96 3.85
CA SER A 90 -0.60 -10.62 4.62
C SER A 90 0.08 -11.79 3.89
N GLU A 91 -0.58 -12.34 2.87
CA GLU A 91 0.01 -13.37 2.02
C GLU A 91 0.96 -12.75 0.97
N ILE A 92 0.63 -11.56 0.48
CA ILE A 92 1.37 -10.86 -0.56
C ILE A 92 2.53 -10.05 0.02
N VAL A 93 2.34 -9.38 1.16
CA VAL A 93 3.36 -8.54 1.81
C VAL A 93 3.95 -9.27 3.00
N ARG A 94 5.18 -9.74 2.89
CA ARG A 94 5.85 -10.55 3.93
C ARG A 94 7.18 -9.92 4.37
N GLY A 95 7.52 -10.17 5.61
CA GLY A 95 8.81 -9.72 6.18
C GLY A 95 9.00 -8.21 6.04
N ASP A 96 10.18 -7.81 5.58
CA ASP A 96 10.50 -6.39 5.41
C ASP A 96 10.06 -5.81 4.05
N ALA A 97 9.17 -6.49 3.31
CA ALA A 97 8.54 -5.89 2.13
C ALA A 97 7.50 -4.81 2.50
N GLY A 98 7.15 -4.73 3.77
CA GLY A 98 6.21 -3.75 4.30
C GLY A 98 5.81 -4.06 5.73
N ARG A 99 4.69 -3.49 6.16
CA ARG A 99 4.09 -3.78 7.47
C ARG A 99 2.58 -3.96 7.35
N ILE A 100 2.12 -5.13 7.76
CA ILE A 100 0.71 -5.48 7.82
C ILE A 100 0.33 -5.63 9.28
N THR A 101 -0.65 -4.85 9.73
CA THR A 101 -1.07 -4.83 11.15
C THR A 101 -2.50 -5.38 11.31
N PRO A 102 -2.83 -5.92 12.47
CA PRO A 102 -4.21 -6.32 12.77
C PRO A 102 -5.19 -5.18 12.52
N TYR A 103 -6.36 -5.49 11.97
CA TYR A 103 -7.40 -4.48 11.76
C TYR A 103 -7.90 -3.85 13.07
N GLY A 104 -7.81 -4.58 14.18
CA GLY A 104 -8.18 -4.11 15.52
C GLY A 104 -9.68 -4.12 15.80
N SER A 105 -10.52 -4.42 14.81
CA SER A 105 -11.98 -4.50 14.95
C SER A 105 -12.57 -5.42 13.87
N ASN A 106 -13.88 -5.41 13.66
CA ASN A 106 -14.52 -6.25 12.65
C ASN A 106 -14.50 -5.58 11.26
N PRO A 107 -13.65 -6.03 10.31
CA PRO A 107 -13.55 -5.44 8.98
C PRO A 107 -14.81 -5.68 8.12
N TRP A 108 -15.48 -6.82 8.30
CA TRP A 108 -16.72 -7.15 7.58
C TRP A 108 -17.88 -6.21 7.90
N LYS A 109 -17.85 -5.61 9.09
CA LYS A 109 -18.83 -4.59 9.52
C LYS A 109 -18.32 -3.17 9.29
N LEU A 110 -17.19 -3.00 8.61
CA LEU A 110 -16.52 -1.72 8.36
C LEU A 110 -16.37 -0.87 9.63
N LYS A 111 -16.13 -1.54 10.78
CA LYS A 111 -15.81 -0.83 12.01
C LYS A 111 -14.46 -0.13 11.88
N GLN A 112 -14.25 0.90 12.69
CA GLN A 112 -13.03 1.68 12.64
C GLN A 112 -11.79 0.80 12.92
N PRO A 113 -10.75 0.84 12.05
CA PRO A 113 -9.51 0.09 12.24
C PRO A 113 -8.60 0.74 13.29
N ASP A 114 -7.60 0.00 13.73
CA ASP A 114 -6.54 0.50 14.62
C ASP A 114 -5.50 1.31 13.82
N VAL A 115 -5.86 2.56 13.52
CA VAL A 115 -5.01 3.49 12.78
C VAL A 115 -3.72 3.85 13.53
N PRO A 116 -3.71 4.05 14.86
CA PRO A 116 -2.49 4.32 15.60
C PRO A 116 -1.42 3.22 15.47
N THR A 117 -1.80 1.95 15.57
CA THR A 117 -0.87 0.83 15.37
C THR A 117 -0.31 0.82 13.95
N LEU A 118 -1.15 1.06 12.92
CA LEU A 118 -0.67 1.15 11.54
C LEU A 118 0.25 2.37 11.32
N ALA A 119 -0.02 3.50 11.98
CA ALA A 119 0.84 4.69 11.89
C ALA A 119 2.24 4.43 12.47
N ASN A 120 2.35 3.71 13.59
CA ASN A 120 3.65 3.33 14.16
C ASN A 120 4.41 2.39 13.21
N ALA A 121 3.74 1.41 12.61
CA ALA A 121 4.33 0.53 11.61
C ALA A 121 4.79 1.29 10.34
N ALA A 122 4.03 2.31 9.91
CA ALA A 122 4.43 3.19 8.83
C ALA A 122 5.70 3.99 9.13
N LEU A 123 5.85 4.48 10.36
CA LEU A 123 7.06 5.20 10.79
C LEU A 123 8.29 4.29 10.75
N GLU A 124 8.18 3.05 11.21
CA GLU A 124 9.26 2.06 11.10
C GLU A 124 9.73 1.91 9.65
N VAL A 125 8.78 1.79 8.71
CA VAL A 125 9.10 1.71 7.27
C VAL A 125 9.78 2.99 6.76
N LEU A 126 9.36 4.16 7.24
CA LEU A 126 9.93 5.45 6.84
C LEU A 126 11.34 5.67 7.41
N GLU A 127 11.65 5.13 8.58
CA GLU A 127 12.95 5.25 9.24
C GLU A 127 14.05 4.43 8.53
N ASP A 128 13.71 3.28 7.94
CA ASP A 128 14.70 2.42 7.25
C ASP A 128 14.25 2.08 5.82
N GLN A 129 14.09 3.12 5.01
CA GLN A 129 13.66 3.00 3.61
C GLN A 129 14.55 2.06 2.79
N SER A 130 15.84 2.04 3.04
CA SER A 130 16.78 1.22 2.27
C SER A 130 16.48 -0.28 2.42
N ARG A 131 16.29 -0.75 3.65
CA ARG A 131 15.97 -2.14 3.97
C ARG A 131 14.62 -2.54 3.37
N PHE A 132 13.59 -1.74 3.64
CA PHE A 132 12.24 -2.06 3.20
C PHE A 132 12.10 -2.04 1.68
N ARG A 133 12.71 -1.08 0.97
CA ARG A 133 12.69 -1.00 -0.49
C ARG A 133 13.38 -2.19 -1.15
N LYS A 134 14.54 -2.58 -0.61
CA LYS A 134 15.28 -3.75 -1.09
C LYS A 134 14.45 -5.02 -0.93
N SER A 135 13.91 -5.25 0.28
CA SER A 135 13.09 -6.42 0.58
C SER A 135 11.80 -6.48 -0.26
N ALA A 136 11.13 -5.34 -0.48
CA ALA A 136 9.96 -5.25 -1.34
C ALA A 136 10.29 -5.73 -2.77
N ARG A 137 11.40 -5.26 -3.34
CA ARG A 137 11.84 -5.65 -4.69
C ARG A 137 12.21 -7.12 -4.76
N GLU A 138 13.00 -7.62 -3.82
CA GLU A 138 13.42 -9.03 -3.75
C GLU A 138 12.22 -9.97 -3.62
N GLN A 139 11.22 -9.60 -2.83
CA GLN A 139 10.00 -10.38 -2.71
C GLN A 139 9.22 -10.44 -4.04
N ALA A 140 9.07 -9.31 -4.72
CA ALA A 140 8.39 -9.29 -6.02
C ALA A 140 9.09 -10.18 -7.05
N GLU A 141 10.42 -10.08 -7.15
CA GLU A 141 11.21 -10.90 -8.08
C GLU A 141 11.16 -12.39 -7.76
N SER A 142 11.21 -12.75 -6.49
CA SER A 142 11.29 -14.17 -6.08
C SER A 142 9.93 -14.86 -5.98
N LYS A 143 8.83 -14.13 -5.77
CA LYS A 143 7.53 -14.73 -5.44
C LYS A 143 6.37 -14.32 -6.36
N LEU A 144 6.43 -13.13 -6.96
CA LEU A 144 5.30 -12.54 -7.67
C LEU A 144 5.54 -12.39 -9.18
N GLY A 145 6.60 -13.01 -9.71
CA GLY A 145 6.92 -12.99 -11.15
C GLY A 145 5.92 -13.80 -11.96
N LEU A 146 5.63 -13.30 -13.18
CA LEU A 146 4.67 -13.92 -14.10
C LEU A 146 5.06 -15.37 -14.45
N ASP A 147 6.33 -15.61 -14.74
CA ASP A 147 6.82 -16.95 -15.12
C ASP A 147 6.56 -17.96 -14.00
N LYS A 148 6.85 -17.57 -12.76
CA LYS A 148 6.57 -18.42 -11.61
C LYS A 148 5.08 -18.72 -11.44
N MET A 149 4.24 -17.71 -11.63
CA MET A 149 2.78 -17.89 -11.59
C MET A 149 2.35 -18.91 -12.66
N VAL A 150 2.82 -18.77 -13.88
CA VAL A 150 2.52 -19.70 -14.99
C VAL A 150 2.97 -21.11 -14.65
N ASP A 151 4.19 -21.30 -14.16
CA ASP A 151 4.73 -22.59 -13.76
C ASP A 151 3.89 -23.27 -12.66
N GLU A 152 3.44 -22.52 -11.68
CA GLU A 152 2.59 -23.03 -10.61
C GLU A 152 1.20 -23.42 -11.13
N TYR A 153 0.60 -22.65 -12.01
CA TYR A 153 -0.65 -23.04 -12.69
C TYR A 153 -0.50 -24.31 -13.52
N LEU A 154 0.57 -24.41 -14.31
CA LEU A 154 0.81 -25.61 -15.13
C LEU A 154 1.00 -26.87 -14.28
N LYS A 155 1.68 -26.78 -13.15
CA LYS A 155 1.82 -27.90 -12.21
C LYS A 155 0.48 -28.42 -11.70
N VAL A 156 -0.44 -27.52 -11.37
CA VAL A 156 -1.79 -27.90 -10.87
C VAL A 156 -2.65 -28.48 -11.99
N LEU A 157 -2.52 -27.96 -13.21
CA LEU A 157 -3.36 -28.39 -14.34
C LEU A 157 -2.90 -29.75 -14.93
N PHE A 158 -1.62 -30.11 -14.77
CA PHE A 158 -1.05 -31.34 -15.36
C PHE A 158 -0.58 -32.35 -14.29
N SER A 159 -0.92 -32.13 -13.02
CA SER A 159 -0.76 -33.12 -11.92
C SER A 159 -1.97 -34.02 -11.84
#